data_aff878a200e9ac3ce82f6830f209adff
#
_entry.id   aff878a200e9ac3ce82f6830f209adff
#
_cell.length_a   1.000
_cell.length_b   1.000
_cell.length_c   1.000
_cell.angle_alpha   90.00
_cell.angle_beta   90.00
_cell.angle_gamma   90.00
#
_symmetry.space_group_name_H-M   'P 1'
#
loop_
_entity.id
_entity.type
_entity.pdbx_description
1 polymer ?
#
loop_
_entity_poly.entity_id
_entity_poly.type
_entity_poly.pdbx_seq_one_letter_code
_entity_poly.pdbx_strand_id
1 'polypeptide(L)'
;MTKRQITDIDNLKFEPFDNYGVVVPGMSWHKISYSRENGGQGTYVLKMEAGAKSLLHEHTGFEEFFMLEGELTDPDGKVFKKGDFVSFKPGSQHSSHTKNGCLVLVFMRGINKPL
;
A
#
# COMPACT_ATOMS: atom_id res chain seq x y z
N MET A 1 31.97 -5.80 -1.04
CA MET A 1 30.69 -6.51 -1.26
C MET A 1 29.54 -5.53 -1.30
N THR A 2 28.70 -5.62 -2.27
CA THR A 2 27.47 -4.82 -2.33
C THR A 2 26.36 -5.49 -1.52
N LYS A 3 25.53 -4.67 -0.87
CA LYS A 3 24.33 -5.15 -0.14
C LYS A 3 23.08 -4.71 -0.91
N ARG A 4 23.06 -4.96 -2.18
CA ARG A 4 22.03 -4.50 -3.12
C ARG A 4 20.97 -5.57 -3.30
N GLN A 5 19.72 -5.12 -3.36
CA GLN A 5 18.60 -5.92 -3.80
C GLN A 5 17.99 -5.26 -5.02
N ILE A 6 17.70 -6.02 -6.06
CA ILE A 6 17.04 -5.53 -7.26
C ILE A 6 15.69 -6.22 -7.38
N THR A 7 14.63 -5.43 -7.52
CA THR A 7 13.26 -5.92 -7.69
C THR A 7 12.75 -5.49 -9.06
N ASP A 8 12.34 -6.46 -9.87
CA ASP A 8 11.72 -6.18 -11.16
C ASP A 8 10.21 -6.01 -10.96
N ILE A 9 9.74 -4.77 -11.04
CA ILE A 9 8.34 -4.42 -10.79
C ILE A 9 7.38 -5.08 -11.79
N ASP A 10 7.84 -5.41 -12.98
CA ASP A 10 7.00 -6.04 -14.00
C ASP A 10 6.84 -7.56 -13.83
N ASN A 11 7.58 -8.17 -12.90
CA ASN A 11 7.60 -9.62 -12.69
C ASN A 11 7.46 -9.99 -11.21
N LEU A 12 6.49 -9.41 -10.51
CA LEU A 12 6.29 -9.64 -9.09
C LEU A 12 5.40 -10.86 -8.84
N LYS A 13 5.68 -11.54 -7.74
CA LYS A 13 4.77 -12.54 -7.17
C LYS A 13 4.04 -11.91 -6.01
N PHE A 14 2.71 -11.95 -6.06
CA PHE A 14 1.85 -11.37 -5.03
C PHE A 14 1.34 -12.44 -4.09
N GLU A 15 1.31 -12.11 -2.81
CA GLU A 15 0.69 -12.91 -1.75
C GLU A 15 -0.53 -12.17 -1.19
N PRO A 16 -1.49 -12.88 -0.56
CA PRO A 16 -2.62 -12.19 0.07
C PRO A 16 -2.16 -11.12 1.05
N PHE A 17 -2.81 -9.95 0.99
CA PHE A 17 -2.50 -8.85 1.89
C PHE A 17 -3.10 -9.12 3.27
N ASP A 18 -2.23 -9.28 4.27
CA ASP A 18 -2.61 -9.64 5.63
C ASP A 18 -1.95 -8.74 6.69
N ASN A 19 -1.59 -7.53 6.31
CA ASN A 19 -0.83 -6.61 7.17
C ASN A 19 -1.51 -6.30 8.50
N TYR A 20 -2.83 -6.47 8.57
CA TYR A 20 -3.61 -6.21 9.80
C TYR A 20 -4.02 -7.50 10.53
N GLY A 21 -3.36 -8.62 10.23
CA GLY A 21 -3.63 -9.91 10.87
C GLY A 21 -4.75 -10.71 10.22
N VAL A 22 -5.46 -10.14 9.25
CA VAL A 22 -6.51 -10.82 8.48
C VAL A 22 -6.28 -10.53 7.00
N VAL A 23 -6.63 -11.49 6.16
CA VAL A 23 -6.58 -11.30 4.70
C VAL A 23 -7.70 -10.35 4.29
N VAL A 24 -7.35 -9.31 3.53
CA VAL A 24 -8.34 -8.37 2.98
C VAL A 24 -8.72 -8.83 1.59
N PRO A 25 -10.02 -9.09 1.33
CA PRO A 25 -10.45 -9.57 0.01
C PRO A 25 -10.05 -8.62 -1.12
N GLY A 26 -9.53 -9.19 -2.21
CA GLY A 26 -9.14 -8.43 -3.39
C GLY A 26 -7.84 -7.65 -3.27
N MET A 27 -7.12 -7.79 -2.17
CA MET A 27 -5.82 -7.13 -1.96
C MET A 27 -4.71 -8.16 -1.86
N SER A 28 -3.59 -7.86 -2.52
CA SER A 28 -2.38 -8.67 -2.47
C SER A 28 -1.16 -7.76 -2.47
N TRP A 29 -0.04 -8.27 -2.02
CA TRP A 29 1.19 -7.48 -1.95
C TRP A 29 2.44 -8.27 -2.25
N HIS A 30 3.47 -7.54 -2.63
CA HIS A 30 4.84 -8.03 -2.72
C HIS A 30 5.73 -7.16 -1.83
N LYS A 31 6.23 -7.71 -0.74
CA LYS A 31 7.10 -6.97 0.18
C LYS A 31 8.51 -6.90 -0.42
N ILE A 32 8.97 -5.68 -0.70
CA ILE A 32 10.33 -5.45 -1.18
C ILE A 32 11.28 -5.38 0.02
N SER A 33 11.05 -4.44 0.92
CA SER A 33 11.87 -4.23 2.11
C SER A 33 11.03 -4.06 3.38
N TYR A 34 9.72 -4.05 3.24
CA TYR A 34 8.82 -3.86 4.38
C TYR A 34 8.86 -5.06 5.32
N SER A 35 8.91 -4.78 6.62
CA SER A 35 8.83 -5.79 7.67
C SER A 35 8.16 -5.21 8.91
N ARG A 36 7.20 -5.96 9.47
CA ARG A 36 6.61 -5.60 10.76
C ARG A 36 7.63 -5.72 11.89
N GLU A 37 8.55 -6.66 11.78
CA GLU A 37 9.65 -6.84 12.75
C GLU A 37 10.61 -5.65 12.75
N ASN A 38 10.69 -4.93 11.66
CA ASN A 38 11.50 -3.72 11.50
C ASN A 38 10.69 -2.45 11.85
N GLY A 39 9.70 -2.55 12.74
CA GLY A 39 8.88 -1.41 13.12
C GLY A 39 7.87 -0.97 12.07
N GLY A 40 7.55 -1.82 11.11
CA GLY A 40 6.62 -1.47 10.03
C GLY A 40 7.20 -0.49 9.03
N GLN A 41 8.50 -0.54 8.81
CA GLN A 41 9.19 0.31 7.85
C GLN A 41 9.54 -0.47 6.59
N GLY A 42 9.67 0.25 5.49
CA GLY A 42 10.10 -0.30 4.21
C GLY A 42 9.07 -0.09 3.11
N THR A 43 9.29 -0.80 2.02
CA THR A 43 8.54 -0.59 0.77
C THR A 43 7.86 -1.89 0.36
N TYR A 44 6.64 -1.77 -0.15
CA TYR A 44 5.95 -2.89 -0.78
C TYR A 44 5.12 -2.42 -1.98
N VAL A 45 4.80 -3.35 -2.86
CA VAL A 45 3.87 -3.10 -3.96
C VAL A 45 2.52 -3.70 -3.58
N LEU A 46 1.49 -2.90 -3.64
CA LEU A 46 0.11 -3.30 -3.34
C LEU A 46 -0.66 -3.43 -4.64
N LYS A 47 -1.36 -4.55 -4.78
CA LYS A 47 -2.28 -4.79 -5.88
C LYS A 47 -3.70 -4.89 -5.33
N MET A 48 -4.62 -4.13 -5.91
CA MET A 48 -6.03 -4.20 -5.57
C MET A 48 -6.82 -4.59 -6.80
N GLU A 49 -7.65 -5.63 -6.67
CA GLU A 49 -8.56 -6.05 -7.72
C GLU A 49 -9.72 -5.06 -7.86
N ALA A 50 -10.36 -5.05 -9.02
CA ALA A 50 -11.53 -4.20 -9.25
C ALA A 50 -12.58 -4.41 -8.14
N GLY A 51 -13.05 -3.32 -7.57
CA GLY A 51 -14.03 -3.33 -6.48
C GLY A 51 -13.47 -3.54 -5.09
N ALA A 52 -12.17 -3.74 -4.93
CA ALA A 52 -11.56 -3.94 -3.62
C ALA A 52 -11.60 -2.67 -2.77
N LYS A 53 -11.70 -2.87 -1.46
CA LYS A 53 -11.68 -1.79 -0.46
C LYS A 53 -10.64 -2.10 0.61
N SER A 54 -9.83 -1.11 0.96
CA SER A 54 -8.93 -1.24 2.09
C SER A 54 -9.70 -1.05 3.41
N LEU A 55 -9.13 -1.57 4.50
CA LEU A 55 -9.68 -1.34 5.83
C LEU A 55 -9.36 0.07 6.30
N LEU A 56 -10.27 0.67 7.07
CA LEU A 56 -10.01 1.94 7.73
C LEU A 56 -8.82 1.77 8.69
N HIS A 57 -7.85 2.66 8.60
CA HIS A 57 -6.64 2.59 9.42
C HIS A 57 -6.08 3.99 9.68
N GLU A 58 -5.24 4.08 10.71
CA GLU A 58 -4.50 5.28 11.05
C GLU A 58 -3.02 5.06 10.78
N HIS A 59 -2.39 6.06 10.17
CA HIS A 59 -0.95 6.06 9.93
C HIS A 59 -0.22 6.47 11.21
N THR A 60 0.58 5.58 11.79
CA THR A 60 1.39 5.93 12.98
C THR A 60 2.66 6.67 12.60
N GLY A 61 3.11 6.52 11.36
CA GLY A 61 4.22 7.25 10.77
C GLY A 61 3.81 7.85 9.44
N PHE A 62 4.75 8.42 8.72
CA PHE A 62 4.50 8.83 7.34
C PHE A 62 4.22 7.61 6.48
N GLU A 63 3.19 7.68 5.66
CA GLU A 63 2.98 6.76 4.56
C GLU A 63 2.95 7.55 3.27
N GLU A 64 3.74 7.12 2.31
CA GLU A 64 3.74 7.70 0.98
C GLU A 64 3.49 6.60 -0.03
N PHE A 65 2.82 6.92 -1.13
CA PHE A 65 2.67 5.96 -2.20
C PHE A 65 2.65 6.62 -3.57
N PHE A 66 3.06 5.85 -4.55
CA PHE A 66 3.06 6.24 -5.95
C PHE A 66 2.15 5.31 -6.73
N MET A 67 1.21 5.87 -7.47
CA MET A 67 0.28 5.11 -8.29
C MET A 67 0.98 4.63 -9.55
N LEU A 68 1.24 3.32 -9.62
CA LEU A 68 1.87 2.69 -10.79
C LEU A 68 0.86 2.46 -11.90
N GLU A 69 -0.33 1.97 -11.57
CA GLU A 69 -1.41 1.69 -12.52
C GLU A 69 -2.77 1.87 -11.84
N GLY A 70 -3.78 2.20 -12.63
CA GLY A 70 -5.16 2.27 -12.16
C GLY A 70 -5.48 3.51 -11.36
N GLU A 71 -6.49 3.40 -10.48
CA GLU A 71 -6.97 4.52 -9.66
C GLU A 71 -7.38 4.03 -8.28
N LEU A 72 -7.34 4.96 -7.33
CA LEU A 72 -7.69 4.73 -5.94
C LEU A 72 -8.48 5.93 -5.44
N THR A 73 -9.59 5.71 -4.73
CA THR A 73 -10.47 6.78 -4.27
C THR A 73 -10.59 6.74 -2.75
N ASP A 74 -10.36 7.89 -2.12
CA ASP A 74 -10.54 8.08 -0.68
C ASP A 74 -11.97 8.51 -0.34
N PRO A 75 -12.39 8.42 0.94
CA PRO A 75 -13.77 8.71 1.33
C PRO A 75 -14.22 10.15 1.05
N ASP A 76 -13.30 11.09 0.95
CA ASP A 76 -13.60 12.48 0.60
C ASP A 76 -13.86 12.68 -0.90
N GLY A 77 -13.81 11.60 -1.69
CA GLY A 77 -14.01 11.64 -3.13
C GLY A 77 -12.77 11.93 -3.94
N LYS A 78 -11.63 12.15 -3.29
CA LYS A 78 -10.38 12.39 -4.02
C LYS A 78 -9.93 11.11 -4.73
N VAL A 79 -9.66 11.23 -6.02
CA VAL A 79 -9.18 10.14 -6.87
C VAL A 79 -7.69 10.31 -7.12
N PHE A 80 -6.93 9.28 -6.80
CA PHE A 80 -5.50 9.18 -7.13
C PHE A 80 -5.38 8.27 -8.36
N LYS A 81 -4.61 8.70 -9.34
CA LYS A 81 -4.46 7.99 -10.61
C LYS A 81 -2.99 7.79 -10.95
N LYS A 82 -2.72 6.97 -11.94
CA LYS A 82 -1.36 6.69 -12.43
C LYS A 82 -0.52 7.96 -12.51
N GLY A 83 0.65 7.92 -11.87
CA GLY A 83 1.59 9.03 -11.81
C GLY A 83 1.43 9.94 -10.60
N ASP A 84 0.37 9.80 -9.80
CA ASP A 84 0.22 10.58 -8.58
C ASP A 84 1.10 10.04 -7.46
N PHE A 85 1.75 10.94 -6.75
CA PHE A 85 2.48 10.65 -5.53
C PHE A 85 1.74 11.28 -4.36
N VAL A 86 1.39 10.47 -3.36
CA VAL A 86 0.56 10.90 -2.23
C VAL A 86 1.32 10.71 -0.94
N SER A 87 1.27 11.71 -0.06
CA SER A 87 1.91 11.68 1.25
C SER A 87 0.87 11.84 2.35
N PHE A 88 0.85 10.91 3.30
CA PHE A 88 0.02 10.98 4.50
C PHE A 88 0.91 11.21 5.72
N LYS A 89 0.56 12.20 6.53
CA LYS A 89 1.26 12.51 7.78
C LYS A 89 0.84 11.56 8.91
N PRO A 90 1.68 11.37 9.93
CA PRO A 90 1.30 10.63 11.13
C PRO A 90 0.00 11.16 11.73
N GLY A 91 -0.87 10.26 12.18
CA GLY A 91 -2.17 10.59 12.74
C GLY A 91 -3.29 10.69 11.72
N SER A 92 -3.00 10.69 10.43
CA SER A 92 -4.04 10.67 9.40
C SER A 92 -4.74 9.33 9.35
N GLN A 93 -6.03 9.35 9.02
CA GLN A 93 -6.87 8.15 8.92
C GLN A 93 -7.51 8.12 7.55
N HIS A 94 -7.57 6.94 6.94
CA HIS A 94 -8.32 6.75 5.71
C HIS A 94 -8.65 5.28 5.45
N SER A 95 -9.52 5.09 4.51
CA SER A 95 -9.73 3.86 3.76
C SER A 95 -9.80 4.24 2.30
N SER A 96 -9.59 3.29 1.42
CA SER A 96 -9.63 3.57 -0.02
C SER A 96 -10.35 2.45 -0.74
N HIS A 97 -10.88 2.76 -1.91
CA HIS A 97 -11.43 1.74 -2.79
C HIS A 97 -10.96 1.99 -4.22
N THR A 98 -10.99 0.95 -5.02
CA THR A 98 -10.69 1.05 -6.45
C THR A 98 -11.86 0.47 -7.25
N LYS A 99 -12.29 1.20 -8.26
CA LYS A 99 -13.37 0.73 -9.15
C LYS A 99 -12.85 -0.31 -10.14
N ASN A 100 -11.71 -0.04 -10.73
CA ASN A 100 -11.18 -0.81 -11.86
C ASN A 100 -9.91 -1.59 -11.53
N GLY A 101 -9.42 -1.50 -10.29
CA GLY A 101 -8.16 -2.08 -9.88
C GLY A 101 -7.01 -1.09 -9.92
N CYS A 102 -5.96 -1.39 -9.15
CA CYS A 102 -4.78 -0.54 -9.14
C CYS A 102 -3.53 -1.29 -8.71
N LEU A 103 -2.39 -0.70 -8.99
CA LEU A 103 -1.08 -1.13 -8.55
C LEU A 103 -0.38 0.07 -7.93
N VAL A 104 0.07 -0.08 -6.68
CA VAL A 104 0.57 1.03 -5.87
C VAL A 104 1.91 0.66 -5.27
N LEU A 105 2.87 1.56 -5.37
CA LEU A 105 4.17 1.43 -4.69
C LEU A 105 4.08 2.20 -3.38
N VAL A 106 4.22 1.50 -2.25
CA VAL A 106 3.96 2.05 -0.92
C VAL A 106 5.24 2.11 -0.10
N PHE A 107 5.49 3.27 0.49
CA PHE A 107 6.65 3.55 1.35
C PHE A 107 6.15 3.77 2.78
N MET A 108 6.47 2.84 3.68
CA MET A 108 6.02 2.87 5.07
C MET A 108 7.14 3.28 6.02
N ARG A 109 6.83 4.14 6.97
CA ARG A 109 7.74 4.56 8.05
C ARG A 109 7.12 4.32 9.43
N GLY A 110 6.29 3.32 9.53
CA GLY A 110 5.60 2.93 10.76
C GLY A 110 4.47 1.98 10.45
N ILE A 111 3.96 1.32 11.49
CA ILE A 111 2.86 0.37 11.34
C ILE A 111 1.54 1.15 11.21
N ASN A 112 0.68 0.75 10.27
CA ASN A 112 -0.69 1.24 10.24
C ASN A 112 -1.50 0.59 11.35
N LYS A 113 -2.33 1.40 12.02
CA LYS A 113 -3.19 0.95 13.10
C LYS A 113 -4.60 0.70 12.55
N PRO A 114 -5.11 -0.54 12.57
CA PRO A 114 -6.48 -0.80 12.14
C PRO A 114 -7.47 -0.15 13.10
N LEU A 115 -8.55 0.36 12.58
CA LEU A 115 -9.58 1.06 13.33
C LEU A 115 -10.92 0.33 13.28
#